data_0d520596636eedeff5b2579954c3d357
#
_entry.id   0d520596636eedeff5b2579954c3d357
#
_cell.length_a   1.000
_cell.length_b   1.000
_cell.length_c   1.000
_cell.angle_alpha   90.00
_cell.angle_beta   90.00
_cell.angle_gamma   90.00
#
_symmetry.space_group_name_H-M   'P 1'
#
loop_
_entity.id
_entity.type
_entity.pdbx_description
1 polymer ?
#
loop_
_entity_poly.entity_id
_entity_poly.type
_entity_poly.pdbx_seq_one_letter_code
_entity_poly.pdbx_strand_id
1 'polypeptide(L)'
;MDRRAFLSTVTGSLLAAPLAAAAQPAEKVYRVGVLSPGNPGPGIAALGLGIRRLGWVPGQNLIIEQRFARGDLGRLPALAAELVSLKVDVILASSVAIPAARAATRTIPTVMTFAVDDPVEEGWVASLARPGGNLTGVTLHAPELTGKRLELIKSVLPGMRRVGILAWPRPGGLGQVRAAETAARALSLQPHVVEVQEPSQYEGAFDALKRAGADALLVLSSSAFFAERRRIADLAVKHRLPLVGPFREVAEAGGLMAYGPNIVELWGQRVPVYVDRILKGAKPGDLPIEEPTKYELVLNLKTAKALGLTIPHSLLQRADQVIE
;
A
#
# COMPACT_ATOMS: atom_id res chain seq x y z
N MET A 1 -36.48 56.83 -60.17
CA MET A 1 -35.69 55.87 -59.36
C MET A 1 -36.31 55.81 -57.98
N ASP A 2 -36.97 54.72 -57.73
CA ASP A 2 -37.99 54.61 -56.68
C ASP A 2 -37.30 54.17 -55.30
N ARG A 3 -37.46 55.07 -54.34
CA ARG A 3 -36.88 54.88 -52.96
C ARG A 3 -37.48 53.71 -52.23
N ARG A 4 -38.47 53.02 -52.76
CA ARG A 4 -39.14 51.87 -52.13
C ARG A 4 -38.46 50.54 -52.43
N ALA A 5 -37.62 50.44 -53.46
CA ALA A 5 -36.91 49.20 -53.81
C ALA A 5 -35.61 48.95 -52.99
N PHE A 6 -35.11 49.98 -52.32
CA PHE A 6 -33.85 49.85 -51.58
C PHE A 6 -34.00 49.32 -50.10
N LEU A 7 -35.23 49.43 -49.58
CA LEU A 7 -35.51 49.04 -48.19
C LEU A 7 -35.96 47.57 -48.04
N SER A 8 -36.25 46.85 -49.10
CA SER A 8 -36.67 45.44 -49.03
C SER A 8 -35.58 44.43 -49.19
N THR A 9 -34.31 44.84 -49.46
CA THR A 9 -33.18 43.93 -49.68
C THR A 9 -32.26 43.82 -48.49
N VAL A 10 -32.45 44.64 -47.46
CA VAL A 10 -31.56 44.64 -46.25
C VAL A 10 -32.14 43.83 -45.07
N THR A 11 -33.40 43.43 -45.11
CA THR A 11 -34.05 42.73 -43.97
C THR A 11 -34.04 41.23 -44.09
N GLY A 12 -33.45 40.64 -45.14
CA GLY A 12 -33.42 39.19 -45.37
C GLY A 12 -32.14 38.46 -45.01
N SER A 13 -31.02 39.16 -44.60
CA SER A 13 -29.70 38.56 -44.49
C SER A 13 -29.18 38.41 -43.04
N LEU A 14 -30.01 38.69 -42.04
CA LEU A 14 -29.57 38.69 -40.63
C LEU A 14 -30.09 37.50 -39.80
N LEU A 15 -30.71 36.48 -40.44
CA LEU A 15 -31.30 35.32 -39.71
C LEU A 15 -30.71 33.97 -40.07
N ALA A 16 -29.56 33.91 -40.73
CA ALA A 16 -28.84 32.65 -40.97
C ALA A 16 -27.39 32.71 -40.47
N ALA A 17 -27.18 33.11 -39.22
CA ALA A 17 -25.99 32.70 -38.51
C ALA A 17 -26.23 31.24 -38.11
N PRO A 18 -25.47 30.25 -38.63
CA PRO A 18 -25.53 28.93 -38.06
C PRO A 18 -25.05 29.06 -36.62
N LEU A 19 -25.92 28.78 -35.66
CA LEU A 19 -25.56 28.38 -34.31
C LEU A 19 -24.76 27.08 -34.45
N ALA A 20 -23.51 27.16 -34.89
CA ALA A 20 -22.52 26.19 -34.62
C ALA A 20 -22.29 26.26 -33.09
N ALA A 21 -23.23 25.70 -32.35
CA ALA A 21 -22.95 25.25 -31.01
C ALA A 21 -21.75 24.33 -31.16
N ALA A 22 -20.55 24.85 -30.93
CA ALA A 22 -19.35 24.03 -30.74
C ALA A 22 -19.73 23.10 -29.59
N ALA A 23 -20.17 21.88 -29.93
CA ALA A 23 -20.27 20.81 -28.97
C ALA A 23 -18.85 20.65 -28.42
N GLN A 24 -18.58 21.22 -27.24
CA GLN A 24 -17.34 20.92 -26.52
C GLN A 24 -17.26 19.40 -26.49
N PRO A 25 -16.16 18.82 -26.99
CA PRO A 25 -15.97 17.37 -26.88
C PRO A 25 -16.25 17.03 -25.43
N ALA A 26 -17.17 16.11 -25.19
CA ALA A 26 -17.43 15.64 -23.81
C ALA A 26 -16.10 15.29 -23.19
N GLU A 27 -15.69 16.02 -22.14
CA GLU A 27 -14.43 15.74 -21.47
C GLU A 27 -14.42 14.28 -21.08
N LYS A 28 -13.35 13.57 -21.49
CA LYS A 28 -13.21 12.15 -21.20
C LYS A 28 -13.22 11.94 -19.68
N VAL A 29 -14.19 11.17 -19.19
CA VAL A 29 -14.22 10.74 -17.81
C VAL A 29 -13.36 9.48 -17.68
N TYR A 30 -12.26 9.59 -16.97
CA TYR A 30 -11.34 8.48 -16.73
C TYR A 30 -11.83 7.57 -15.60
N ARG A 31 -11.40 6.31 -15.62
CA ARG A 31 -11.73 5.32 -14.59
C ARG A 31 -10.46 4.76 -13.95
N VAL A 32 -10.35 4.84 -12.64
CA VAL A 32 -9.27 4.27 -11.85
C VAL A 32 -9.84 3.12 -11.02
N GLY A 33 -9.35 1.91 -11.26
CA GLY A 33 -9.70 0.73 -10.47
C GLY A 33 -8.79 0.59 -9.25
N VAL A 34 -9.35 0.32 -8.10
CA VAL A 34 -8.59 -0.04 -6.88
C VAL A 34 -8.87 -1.49 -6.54
N LEU A 35 -7.84 -2.32 -6.54
CA LEU A 35 -7.88 -3.73 -6.15
C LEU A 35 -7.09 -3.92 -4.85
N SER A 36 -7.78 -4.28 -3.78
CA SER A 36 -7.16 -4.44 -2.47
C SER A 36 -7.59 -5.75 -1.79
N PRO A 37 -6.66 -6.47 -1.13
CA PRO A 37 -6.98 -7.66 -0.37
C PRO A 37 -7.75 -7.38 0.93
N GLY A 38 -7.61 -6.19 1.49
CA GLY A 38 -8.24 -5.81 2.76
C GLY A 38 -9.57 -5.11 2.62
N ASN A 39 -9.91 -4.31 3.63
CA ASN A 39 -11.05 -3.40 3.67
C ASN A 39 -10.65 -1.98 3.22
N PRO A 40 -11.62 -1.09 2.91
CA PRO A 40 -11.34 0.32 2.75
C PRO A 40 -10.62 0.88 3.98
N GLY A 41 -9.55 1.63 3.75
CA GLY A 41 -8.73 2.21 4.81
C GLY A 41 -8.38 3.67 4.52
N PRO A 42 -7.62 4.33 5.42
CA PRO A 42 -7.26 5.75 5.29
C PRO A 42 -6.48 6.08 4.00
N GLY A 43 -5.79 5.09 3.42
CA GLY A 43 -5.10 5.25 2.13
C GLY A 43 -6.05 5.65 0.99
N ILE A 44 -7.29 5.15 0.97
CA ILE A 44 -8.29 5.52 -0.07
C ILE A 44 -8.67 7.01 0.05
N ALA A 45 -8.86 7.52 1.25
CA ALA A 45 -9.14 8.94 1.47
C ALA A 45 -7.94 9.81 1.07
N ALA A 46 -6.72 9.38 1.43
CA ALA A 46 -5.49 10.06 1.06
C ALA A 46 -5.29 10.08 -0.48
N LEU A 47 -5.56 8.96 -1.17
CA LEU A 47 -5.57 8.89 -2.63
C LEU A 47 -6.53 9.92 -3.23
N GLY A 48 -7.78 9.97 -2.73
CA GLY A 48 -8.79 10.91 -3.21
C GLY A 48 -8.36 12.38 -3.05
N LEU A 49 -7.72 12.72 -1.94
CA LEU A 49 -7.16 14.06 -1.71
C LEU A 49 -5.96 14.35 -2.65
N GLY A 50 -5.05 13.40 -2.79
CA GLY A 50 -3.87 13.54 -3.64
C GLY A 50 -4.23 13.70 -5.12
N ILE A 51 -5.17 12.92 -5.61
CA ILE A 51 -5.66 12.98 -6.99
C ILE A 51 -6.35 14.33 -7.28
N ARG A 52 -7.15 14.85 -6.34
CA ARG A 52 -7.79 16.17 -6.49
C ARG A 52 -6.78 17.31 -6.62
N ARG A 53 -5.66 17.27 -5.90
CA ARG A 53 -4.57 18.28 -6.02
C ARG A 53 -3.96 18.33 -7.41
N LEU A 54 -4.08 17.25 -8.19
CA LEU A 54 -3.59 17.13 -9.57
C LEU A 54 -4.66 17.44 -10.62
N GLY A 55 -5.85 17.92 -10.19
CA GLY A 55 -6.95 18.30 -11.08
C GLY A 55 -7.95 17.20 -11.43
N TRP A 56 -7.78 16.00 -10.85
CA TRP A 56 -8.71 14.88 -11.04
C TRP A 56 -9.80 14.89 -9.96
N VAL A 57 -11.03 15.21 -10.36
CA VAL A 57 -12.15 15.37 -9.42
C VAL A 57 -13.10 14.18 -9.54
N PRO A 58 -13.17 13.28 -8.54
CA PRO A 58 -14.13 12.18 -8.53
C PRO A 58 -15.56 12.68 -8.70
N GLY A 59 -16.30 12.05 -9.63
CA GLY A 59 -17.66 12.42 -10.01
C GLY A 59 -17.76 13.49 -11.12
N GLN A 60 -16.63 14.08 -11.57
CA GLN A 60 -16.57 15.01 -12.68
C GLN A 60 -15.78 14.42 -13.86
N ASN A 61 -14.45 14.42 -13.77
CA ASN A 61 -13.55 13.91 -14.79
C ASN A 61 -12.87 12.57 -14.43
N LEU A 62 -13.19 12.01 -13.24
CA LEU A 62 -12.66 10.76 -12.74
C LEU A 62 -13.73 9.92 -12.03
N ILE A 63 -13.70 8.60 -12.25
CA ILE A 63 -14.45 7.61 -11.48
C ILE A 63 -13.45 6.69 -10.78
N ILE A 64 -13.64 6.43 -9.48
CA ILE A 64 -12.83 5.48 -8.72
C ILE A 64 -13.66 4.23 -8.44
N GLU A 65 -13.33 3.15 -9.15
CA GLU A 65 -13.94 1.82 -9.00
C GLU A 65 -13.19 1.03 -7.95
N GLN A 66 -13.83 0.68 -6.85
CA GLN A 66 -13.16 0.03 -5.73
C GLN A 66 -13.60 -1.44 -5.61
N ARG A 67 -12.62 -2.34 -5.49
CA ARG A 67 -12.81 -3.77 -5.29
C ARG A 67 -11.96 -4.25 -4.11
N PHE A 68 -12.63 -4.71 -3.07
CA PHE A 68 -12.03 -5.16 -1.82
C PHE A 68 -12.33 -6.64 -1.60
N ALA A 69 -11.29 -7.45 -1.44
CA ALA A 69 -11.44 -8.88 -1.13
C ALA A 69 -11.89 -9.12 0.32
N ARG A 70 -11.71 -8.13 1.21
CA ARG A 70 -12.14 -8.17 2.62
C ARG A 70 -11.55 -9.36 3.39
N GLY A 71 -10.30 -9.72 3.09
CA GLY A 71 -9.59 -10.85 3.69
C GLY A 71 -9.76 -12.18 2.94
N ASP A 72 -10.77 -12.32 2.09
CA ASP A 72 -10.93 -13.50 1.23
C ASP A 72 -10.11 -13.31 -0.06
N LEU A 73 -8.85 -13.75 -0.01
CA LEU A 73 -7.91 -13.60 -1.13
C LEU A 73 -8.33 -14.39 -2.37
N GLY A 74 -9.13 -15.45 -2.23
CA GLY A 74 -9.66 -16.23 -3.34
C GLY A 74 -10.55 -15.41 -4.28
N ARG A 75 -11.10 -14.29 -3.82
CA ARG A 75 -11.91 -13.35 -4.63
C ARG A 75 -11.09 -12.45 -5.55
N LEU A 76 -9.79 -12.26 -5.28
CA LEU A 76 -8.96 -11.31 -6.03
C LEU A 76 -8.98 -11.51 -7.55
N PRO A 77 -8.89 -12.74 -8.10
CA PRO A 77 -8.96 -12.96 -9.55
C PRO A 77 -10.29 -12.46 -10.16
N ALA A 78 -11.43 -12.77 -9.53
CA ALA A 78 -12.74 -12.32 -10.01
C ALA A 78 -12.88 -10.79 -9.92
N LEU A 79 -12.44 -10.18 -8.81
CA LEU A 79 -12.47 -8.73 -8.63
C LEU A 79 -11.56 -7.99 -9.63
N ALA A 80 -10.41 -8.57 -9.98
CA ALA A 80 -9.54 -8.04 -11.02
C ALA A 80 -10.22 -8.10 -12.40
N ALA A 81 -10.86 -9.23 -12.73
CA ALA A 81 -11.61 -9.37 -13.98
C ALA A 81 -12.78 -8.39 -14.09
N GLU A 82 -13.48 -8.10 -12.99
CA GLU A 82 -14.51 -7.04 -12.96
C GLU A 82 -13.93 -5.67 -13.35
N LEU A 83 -12.77 -5.27 -12.79
CA LEU A 83 -12.12 -4.01 -13.15
C LEU A 83 -11.75 -3.95 -14.63
N VAL A 84 -11.26 -5.08 -15.18
CA VAL A 84 -10.97 -5.19 -16.62
C VAL A 84 -12.25 -5.02 -17.45
N SER A 85 -13.36 -5.66 -17.06
CA SER A 85 -14.66 -5.55 -17.76
C SER A 85 -15.23 -4.13 -17.72
N LEU A 86 -14.96 -3.37 -16.66
CA LEU A 86 -15.31 -1.95 -16.53
C LEU A 86 -14.44 -1.04 -17.38
N LYS A 87 -13.44 -1.59 -18.09
CA LYS A 87 -12.50 -0.85 -18.96
C LYS A 87 -11.86 0.33 -18.22
N VAL A 88 -11.36 0.07 -17.00
CA VAL A 88 -10.64 1.09 -16.25
C VAL A 88 -9.38 1.51 -16.99
N ASP A 89 -9.01 2.80 -16.91
CA ASP A 89 -7.81 3.35 -17.56
C ASP A 89 -6.52 2.99 -16.79
N VAL A 90 -6.63 2.75 -15.47
CA VAL A 90 -5.53 2.37 -14.58
C VAL A 90 -6.05 1.46 -13.47
N ILE A 91 -5.28 0.44 -13.09
CA ILE A 91 -5.53 -0.40 -11.90
C ILE A 91 -4.50 -0.05 -10.83
N LEU A 92 -4.94 0.26 -9.62
CA LEU A 92 -4.12 0.36 -8.42
C LEU A 92 -4.21 -0.97 -7.67
N ALA A 93 -3.08 -1.64 -7.50
CA ALA A 93 -3.04 -2.94 -6.82
C ALA A 93 -2.04 -2.92 -5.67
N SER A 94 -2.40 -3.50 -4.53
CA SER A 94 -1.55 -3.56 -3.34
C SER A 94 -1.16 -4.98 -2.98
N SER A 95 0.12 -5.19 -2.65
CA SER A 95 0.64 -6.43 -2.08
C SER A 95 0.16 -7.68 -2.85
N VAL A 96 -0.52 -8.62 -2.17
CA VAL A 96 -1.01 -9.89 -2.74
C VAL A 96 -2.06 -9.73 -3.86
N ALA A 97 -2.59 -8.53 -4.10
CA ALA A 97 -3.49 -8.26 -5.21
C ALA A 97 -2.74 -8.02 -6.54
N ILE A 98 -1.43 -7.73 -6.50
CA ILE A 98 -0.61 -7.46 -7.69
C ILE A 98 -0.60 -8.65 -8.66
N PRO A 99 -0.34 -9.91 -8.22
CA PRO A 99 -0.40 -11.07 -9.10
C PRO A 99 -1.77 -11.24 -9.79
N ALA A 100 -2.87 -11.00 -9.08
CA ALA A 100 -4.22 -11.09 -9.64
C ALA A 100 -4.46 -10.03 -10.71
N ALA A 101 -4.05 -8.77 -10.49
CA ALA A 101 -4.14 -7.71 -11.48
C ALA A 101 -3.31 -8.04 -12.74
N ARG A 102 -2.08 -8.55 -12.56
CA ARG A 102 -1.20 -8.95 -13.67
C ARG A 102 -1.74 -10.13 -14.47
N ALA A 103 -2.40 -11.08 -13.82
CA ALA A 103 -3.03 -12.20 -14.50
C ALA A 103 -4.25 -11.76 -15.31
N ALA A 104 -5.03 -10.79 -14.81
CA ALA A 104 -6.24 -10.30 -15.45
C ALA A 104 -5.97 -9.44 -16.70
N THR A 105 -4.85 -8.70 -16.75
CA THR A 105 -4.53 -7.82 -17.88
C THR A 105 -3.03 -7.66 -18.11
N ARG A 106 -2.64 -7.54 -19.40
CA ARG A 106 -1.29 -7.18 -19.84
C ARG A 106 -1.24 -5.81 -20.50
N THR A 107 -2.38 -5.15 -20.66
CA THR A 107 -2.52 -3.90 -21.43
C THR A 107 -2.97 -2.73 -20.56
N ILE A 108 -3.86 -2.95 -19.58
CA ILE A 108 -4.27 -1.87 -18.68
C ILE A 108 -3.10 -1.55 -17.76
N PRO A 109 -2.65 -0.28 -17.70
CA PRO A 109 -1.65 0.18 -16.76
C PRO A 109 -1.98 -0.24 -15.32
N THR A 110 -1.01 -0.83 -14.63
CA THR A 110 -1.17 -1.24 -13.24
C THR A 110 -0.13 -0.53 -12.40
N VAL A 111 -0.57 0.18 -11.37
CA VAL A 111 0.28 0.86 -10.39
C VAL A 111 0.27 0.06 -9.10
N MET A 112 1.43 -0.44 -8.70
CA MET A 112 1.64 -0.98 -7.37
C MET A 112 1.55 0.15 -6.36
N THR A 113 0.58 0.10 -5.47
CA THR A 113 0.48 1.11 -4.39
C THR A 113 1.50 0.85 -3.29
N PHE A 114 1.84 -0.40 -3.10
CA PHE A 114 3.04 -0.92 -2.45
C PHE A 114 3.20 -2.41 -2.79
N ALA A 115 4.39 -2.83 -3.15
CA ALA A 115 4.79 -4.23 -3.24
C ALA A 115 5.68 -4.55 -2.03
N VAL A 116 5.47 -5.69 -1.40
CA VAL A 116 6.31 -6.15 -0.28
C VAL A 116 7.34 -7.19 -0.71
N ASP A 117 7.14 -7.78 -1.89
CA ASP A 117 8.07 -8.68 -2.54
C ASP A 117 8.92 -7.90 -3.55
N ASP A 118 10.10 -8.39 -3.89
CA ASP A 118 10.92 -7.80 -4.94
C ASP A 118 10.26 -8.00 -6.31
N PRO A 119 9.81 -6.94 -6.98
CA PRO A 119 9.13 -7.08 -8.26
C PRO A 119 10.06 -7.56 -9.38
N VAL A 120 11.38 -7.46 -9.21
CA VAL A 120 12.36 -7.98 -10.17
C VAL A 120 12.59 -9.48 -9.95
N GLU A 121 12.80 -9.92 -8.69
CA GLU A 121 12.94 -11.35 -8.35
C GLU A 121 11.66 -12.14 -8.69
N GLU A 122 10.49 -11.54 -8.50
CA GLU A 122 9.20 -12.13 -8.88
C GLU A 122 8.96 -12.16 -10.40
N GLY A 123 9.88 -11.61 -11.19
CA GLY A 123 9.73 -11.52 -12.65
C GLY A 123 8.54 -10.66 -13.09
N TRP A 124 8.15 -9.71 -12.26
CA TRP A 124 7.05 -8.81 -12.59
C TRP A 124 7.49 -7.70 -13.52
N VAL A 125 8.73 -7.26 -13.37
CA VAL A 125 9.34 -6.17 -14.14
C VAL A 125 10.79 -6.49 -14.47
N ALA A 126 11.35 -5.82 -15.50
CA ALA A 126 12.72 -6.03 -15.92
C ALA A 126 13.73 -5.42 -14.94
N SER A 127 13.42 -4.22 -14.42
CA SER A 127 14.20 -3.52 -13.40
C SER A 127 13.33 -2.44 -12.73
N LEU A 128 13.76 -1.93 -11.57
CA LEU A 128 13.05 -0.81 -10.92
C LEU A 128 13.15 0.47 -11.74
N ALA A 129 14.30 0.75 -12.36
CA ALA A 129 14.51 1.95 -13.16
C ALA A 129 13.73 1.95 -14.49
N ARG A 130 13.54 0.78 -15.10
CA ARG A 130 12.80 0.59 -16.36
C ARG A 130 11.97 -0.69 -16.27
N PRO A 131 10.73 -0.61 -15.76
CA PRO A 131 9.87 -1.77 -15.57
C PRO A 131 9.55 -2.54 -16.87
N GLY A 132 9.36 -1.85 -17.99
CA GLY A 132 9.31 -2.46 -19.35
C GLY A 132 7.97 -3.08 -19.74
N GLY A 133 6.94 -3.02 -18.91
CA GLY A 133 5.62 -3.59 -19.19
C GLY A 133 4.49 -2.63 -18.86
N ASN A 134 3.35 -3.19 -18.44
CA ASN A 134 2.22 -2.39 -17.97
C ASN A 134 2.19 -2.17 -16.45
N LEU A 135 3.26 -2.53 -15.73
CA LEU A 135 3.36 -2.44 -14.27
C LEU A 135 4.42 -1.40 -13.87
N THR A 136 4.08 -0.55 -12.92
CA THR A 136 4.96 0.42 -12.26
C THR A 136 4.46 0.70 -10.85
N GLY A 137 5.01 1.67 -10.11
CA GLY A 137 4.49 2.12 -8.82
C GLY A 137 5.53 2.18 -7.72
N VAL A 138 5.15 1.73 -6.51
CA VAL A 138 5.97 1.77 -5.31
C VAL A 138 6.24 0.37 -4.77
N THR A 139 7.49 0.08 -4.42
CA THR A 139 7.87 -1.13 -3.69
C THR A 139 8.31 -0.79 -2.28
N LEU A 140 7.97 -1.67 -1.33
CA LEU A 140 8.47 -1.66 0.05
C LEU A 140 9.50 -2.77 0.28
N HIS A 141 10.00 -3.36 -0.80
CA HIS A 141 11.04 -4.39 -0.70
C HIS A 141 12.34 -3.74 -0.25
N ALA A 142 12.56 -3.81 1.04
CA ALA A 142 13.73 -3.28 1.71
C ALA A 142 14.11 -4.27 2.84
N PRO A 143 14.85 -5.36 2.51
CA PRO A 143 15.26 -6.39 3.47
C PRO A 143 15.99 -5.81 4.69
N GLU A 144 16.76 -4.74 4.48
CA GLU A 144 17.48 -4.01 5.53
C GLU A 144 16.55 -3.40 6.59
N LEU A 145 15.31 -3.04 6.24
CA LEU A 145 14.33 -2.55 7.23
C LEU A 145 13.95 -3.63 8.25
N THR A 146 13.98 -4.89 7.83
CA THR A 146 13.74 -6.01 8.72
C THR A 146 14.87 -6.14 9.76
N GLY A 147 16.11 -6.03 9.31
CA GLY A 147 17.27 -5.95 10.20
C GLY A 147 17.18 -4.78 11.16
N LYS A 148 16.80 -3.60 10.65
CA LYS A 148 16.64 -2.40 11.47
C LYS A 148 15.56 -2.54 12.55
N ARG A 149 14.43 -3.18 12.24
CA ARG A 149 13.38 -3.49 13.24
C ARG A 149 13.92 -4.40 14.36
N LEU A 150 14.71 -5.41 14.00
CA LEU A 150 15.34 -6.32 14.97
C LEU A 150 16.39 -5.61 15.83
N GLU A 151 17.21 -4.72 15.27
CA GLU A 151 18.13 -3.88 16.05
C GLU A 151 17.40 -2.99 17.05
N LEU A 152 16.31 -2.34 16.61
CA LEU A 152 15.51 -1.45 17.45
C LEU A 152 14.89 -2.21 18.62
N ILE A 153 14.26 -3.37 18.39
CA ILE A 153 13.66 -4.15 19.49
C ILE A 153 14.73 -4.71 20.41
N LYS A 154 15.89 -5.13 19.88
CA LYS A 154 17.02 -5.61 20.67
C LYS A 154 17.60 -4.52 21.56
N SER A 155 17.56 -3.26 21.14
CA SER A 155 18.00 -2.15 21.98
C SER A 155 17.08 -1.91 23.20
N VAL A 156 15.80 -2.26 23.10
CA VAL A 156 14.87 -2.27 24.25
C VAL A 156 15.02 -3.53 25.10
N LEU A 157 15.40 -4.64 24.48
CA LEU A 157 15.58 -5.95 25.11
C LEU A 157 17.01 -6.48 24.88
N PRO A 158 18.05 -5.93 25.55
CA PRO A 158 19.44 -6.33 25.30
C PRO A 158 19.69 -7.81 25.54
N GLY A 159 18.94 -8.43 26.48
CA GLY A 159 19.01 -9.86 26.80
C GLY A 159 18.24 -10.78 25.82
N MET A 160 17.60 -10.24 24.78
CA MET A 160 16.85 -11.02 23.82
C MET A 160 17.73 -12.05 23.10
N ARG A 161 17.27 -13.31 23.08
CA ARG A 161 17.95 -14.44 22.43
C ARG A 161 17.11 -15.07 21.32
N ARG A 162 15.76 -15.03 21.44
CA ARG A 162 14.83 -15.67 20.51
C ARG A 162 13.84 -14.65 20.00
N VAL A 163 13.63 -14.65 18.69
CA VAL A 163 12.63 -13.79 18.06
C VAL A 163 11.60 -14.63 17.33
N GLY A 164 10.33 -14.43 17.66
CA GLY A 164 9.21 -14.92 16.88
C GLY A 164 9.07 -14.09 15.62
N ILE A 165 8.81 -14.73 14.50
CA ILE A 165 8.57 -14.09 13.22
C ILE A 165 7.21 -14.55 12.72
N LEU A 166 6.23 -13.63 12.67
CA LEU A 166 4.93 -13.92 12.10
C LEU A 166 4.98 -13.65 10.59
N ALA A 167 4.80 -14.71 9.81
CA ALA A 167 4.92 -14.70 8.37
C ALA A 167 3.60 -15.13 7.71
N TRP A 168 3.33 -14.52 6.54
CA TRP A 168 2.23 -14.94 5.69
C TRP A 168 2.80 -15.88 4.60
N PRO A 169 2.45 -17.18 4.60
CA PRO A 169 2.95 -18.11 3.60
C PRO A 169 2.30 -17.83 2.24
N ARG A 170 3.14 -17.60 1.24
CA ARG A 170 2.71 -17.40 -0.15
C ARG A 170 3.87 -17.66 -1.10
N PRO A 171 3.60 -17.99 -2.36
CA PRO A 171 4.62 -17.95 -3.39
C PRO A 171 5.21 -16.54 -3.45
N GLY A 172 6.56 -16.42 -3.43
CA GLY A 172 7.26 -15.13 -3.39
C GLY A 172 7.53 -14.57 -2.00
N GLY A 173 6.69 -14.80 -1.01
CA GLY A 173 6.86 -14.31 0.37
C GLY A 173 8.06 -14.87 1.14
N LEU A 174 8.73 -15.87 0.60
CA LEU A 174 9.95 -16.48 1.16
C LEU A 174 11.12 -15.48 1.26
N GLY A 175 11.16 -14.45 0.42
CA GLY A 175 12.19 -13.40 0.46
C GLY A 175 12.20 -12.65 1.80
N GLN A 176 11.04 -12.22 2.28
CA GLN A 176 10.92 -11.54 3.58
C GLN A 176 11.31 -12.47 4.76
N VAL A 177 10.90 -13.73 4.71
CA VAL A 177 11.25 -14.72 5.75
C VAL A 177 12.76 -14.92 5.78
N ARG A 178 13.40 -15.19 4.64
CA ARG A 178 14.86 -15.34 4.53
C ARG A 178 15.61 -14.11 5.02
N ALA A 179 15.15 -12.92 4.65
CA ALA A 179 15.73 -11.67 5.12
C ALA A 179 15.63 -11.52 6.64
N ALA A 180 14.47 -11.84 7.22
CA ALA A 180 14.23 -11.79 8.66
C ALA A 180 15.11 -12.81 9.42
N GLU A 181 15.20 -14.03 8.94
CA GLU A 181 16.06 -15.06 9.55
C GLU A 181 17.55 -14.70 9.45
N THR A 182 17.99 -14.19 8.29
CA THR A 182 19.38 -13.76 8.10
C THR A 182 19.72 -12.60 9.03
N ALA A 183 18.86 -11.59 9.10
CA ALA A 183 19.06 -10.46 10.02
C ALA A 183 19.03 -10.88 11.50
N ALA A 184 18.14 -11.80 11.87
CA ALA A 184 18.08 -12.33 13.24
C ALA A 184 19.40 -13.04 13.61
N ARG A 185 19.90 -13.93 12.74
CA ARG A 185 21.16 -14.63 12.97
C ARG A 185 22.36 -13.69 13.05
N ALA A 186 22.40 -12.64 12.20
CA ALA A 186 23.45 -11.62 12.25
C ALA A 186 23.48 -10.87 13.59
N LEU A 187 22.34 -10.74 14.25
CA LEU A 187 22.20 -10.16 15.58
C LEU A 187 22.35 -11.20 16.72
N SER A 188 22.80 -12.42 16.41
CA SER A 188 22.89 -13.54 17.35
C SER A 188 21.56 -13.89 18.02
N LEU A 189 20.45 -13.75 17.25
CA LEU A 189 19.12 -14.17 17.66
C LEU A 189 18.75 -15.48 16.99
N GLN A 190 18.04 -16.34 17.72
CA GLN A 190 17.43 -17.55 17.19
C GLN A 190 16.04 -17.20 16.63
N PRO A 191 15.81 -17.22 15.30
CA PRO A 191 14.51 -16.98 14.73
C PRO A 191 13.59 -18.20 14.90
N HIS A 192 12.32 -17.95 15.19
CA HIS A 192 11.26 -18.94 15.19
C HIS A 192 10.10 -18.43 14.30
N VAL A 193 10.03 -18.96 13.09
CA VAL A 193 9.02 -18.55 12.11
C VAL A 193 7.72 -19.30 12.36
N VAL A 194 6.62 -18.58 12.42
CA VAL A 194 5.27 -19.13 12.47
C VAL A 194 4.46 -18.55 11.32
N GLU A 195 3.92 -19.41 10.50
CA GLU A 195 3.11 -19.05 9.36
C GLU A 195 1.62 -19.05 9.73
N VAL A 196 0.90 -18.01 9.30
CA VAL A 196 -0.55 -17.86 9.51
C VAL A 196 -1.21 -17.45 8.20
N GLN A 197 -2.18 -18.25 7.76
CA GLN A 197 -2.96 -18.02 6.54
C GLN A 197 -4.38 -17.51 6.81
N GLU A 198 -4.88 -17.80 8.02
CA GLU A 198 -6.27 -17.49 8.40
C GLU A 198 -6.33 -16.91 9.82
N PRO A 199 -7.30 -16.03 10.12
CA PRO A 199 -7.47 -15.47 11.44
C PRO A 199 -7.64 -16.50 12.56
N SER A 200 -8.24 -17.67 12.27
CA SER A 200 -8.40 -18.80 13.20
C SER A 200 -7.10 -19.35 13.76
N GLN A 201 -5.99 -19.18 13.02
CA GLN A 201 -4.68 -19.74 13.38
C GLN A 201 -3.88 -18.84 14.35
N TYR A 202 -4.28 -17.59 14.59
CA TYR A 202 -3.48 -16.66 15.42
C TYR A 202 -3.26 -17.17 16.84
N GLU A 203 -4.27 -17.68 17.53
CA GLU A 203 -4.11 -18.18 18.92
C GLU A 203 -3.06 -19.30 18.96
N GLY A 204 -3.17 -20.30 18.09
CA GLY A 204 -2.20 -21.39 17.99
C GLY A 204 -0.79 -20.92 17.64
N ALA A 205 -0.67 -19.90 16.79
CA ALA A 205 0.60 -19.28 16.43
C ALA A 205 1.27 -18.62 17.65
N PHE A 206 0.53 -17.85 18.44
CA PHE A 206 1.06 -17.23 19.66
C PHE A 206 1.41 -18.26 20.74
N ASP A 207 0.64 -19.34 20.87
CA ASP A 207 0.99 -20.45 21.75
C ASP A 207 2.29 -21.16 21.31
N ALA A 208 2.50 -21.32 19.99
CA ALA A 208 3.75 -21.88 19.46
C ALA A 208 4.94 -20.97 19.77
N LEU A 209 4.80 -19.66 19.56
CA LEU A 209 5.82 -18.67 19.90
C LEU A 209 6.18 -18.70 21.39
N LYS A 210 5.17 -18.81 22.27
CA LYS A 210 5.38 -18.94 23.71
C LYS A 210 6.11 -20.22 24.08
N ARG A 211 5.73 -21.37 23.49
CA ARG A 211 6.43 -22.64 23.71
C ARG A 211 7.88 -22.60 23.21
N ALA A 212 8.15 -21.88 22.12
CA ALA A 212 9.50 -21.67 21.62
C ALA A 212 10.31 -20.70 22.50
N GLY A 213 9.71 -20.06 23.48
CA GLY A 213 10.35 -19.10 24.37
C GLY A 213 10.78 -17.83 23.63
N ALA A 214 9.98 -17.36 22.68
CA ALA A 214 10.23 -16.10 21.99
C ALA A 214 10.22 -14.92 22.98
N ASP A 215 11.21 -14.05 22.90
CA ASP A 215 11.36 -12.87 23.76
C ASP A 215 10.64 -11.64 23.16
N ALA A 216 10.48 -11.62 21.84
CA ALA A 216 9.80 -10.57 21.10
C ALA A 216 9.17 -11.14 19.82
N LEU A 217 8.28 -10.38 19.19
CA LEU A 217 7.61 -10.72 17.95
C LEU A 217 7.88 -9.68 16.86
N LEU A 218 8.43 -10.14 15.73
CA LEU A 218 8.50 -9.40 14.48
C LEU A 218 7.33 -9.82 13.59
N VAL A 219 6.50 -8.87 13.18
CA VAL A 219 5.46 -9.11 12.17
C VAL A 219 5.97 -8.64 10.80
N LEU A 220 5.98 -9.55 9.83
CA LEU A 220 6.38 -9.21 8.47
C LEU A 220 5.29 -8.42 7.74
N SER A 221 5.70 -7.72 6.67
CA SER A 221 4.78 -6.91 5.91
C SER A 221 3.77 -7.76 5.15
N SER A 222 2.48 -7.59 5.46
CA SER A 222 1.37 -8.24 4.78
C SER A 222 0.10 -7.40 4.94
N SER A 223 -0.69 -7.27 3.88
CA SER A 223 -2.00 -6.61 3.96
C SER A 223 -2.99 -7.39 4.83
N ALA A 224 -2.85 -8.73 4.92
CA ALA A 224 -3.65 -9.54 5.85
C ALA A 224 -3.31 -9.20 7.31
N PHE A 225 -2.03 -9.14 7.67
CA PHE A 225 -1.62 -8.73 9.02
C PHE A 225 -1.96 -7.27 9.31
N PHE A 226 -1.90 -6.40 8.31
CA PHE A 226 -2.34 -5.02 8.47
C PHE A 226 -3.84 -4.93 8.80
N ALA A 227 -4.68 -5.73 8.16
CA ALA A 227 -6.11 -5.80 8.47
C ALA A 227 -6.37 -6.29 9.90
N GLU A 228 -5.63 -7.31 10.35
CA GLU A 228 -5.76 -7.97 11.66
C GLU A 228 -4.86 -7.36 12.75
N ARG A 229 -4.22 -6.21 12.50
CA ARG A 229 -3.19 -5.61 13.39
C ARG A 229 -3.64 -5.43 14.84
N ARG A 230 -4.92 -5.10 15.08
CA ARG A 230 -5.46 -4.95 16.44
C ARG A 230 -5.46 -6.29 17.16
N ARG A 231 -6.00 -7.33 16.53
CA ARG A 231 -6.03 -8.68 17.09
C ARG A 231 -4.64 -9.22 17.37
N ILE A 232 -3.69 -8.99 16.42
CA ILE A 232 -2.29 -9.39 16.58
C ILE A 232 -1.66 -8.65 17.76
N ALA A 233 -1.89 -7.35 17.90
CA ALA A 233 -1.38 -6.55 19.01
C ALA A 233 -1.98 -6.98 20.36
N ASP A 234 -3.28 -7.24 20.44
CA ASP A 234 -3.95 -7.73 21.64
C ASP A 234 -3.38 -9.09 22.10
N LEU A 235 -3.17 -10.01 21.16
CA LEU A 235 -2.55 -11.30 21.41
C LEU A 235 -1.09 -11.14 21.86
N ALA A 236 -0.33 -10.22 21.25
CA ALA A 236 1.05 -9.95 21.66
C ALA A 236 1.12 -9.46 23.12
N VAL A 237 0.23 -8.55 23.52
CA VAL A 237 0.12 -8.10 24.91
C VAL A 237 -0.32 -9.24 25.85
N LYS A 238 -1.33 -10.02 25.47
CA LYS A 238 -1.83 -11.19 26.24
C LYS A 238 -0.71 -12.20 26.50
N HIS A 239 0.15 -12.47 25.51
CA HIS A 239 1.26 -13.40 25.60
C HIS A 239 2.56 -12.74 26.10
N ARG A 240 2.52 -11.44 26.48
CA ARG A 240 3.66 -10.64 26.92
C ARG A 240 4.83 -10.63 25.92
N LEU A 241 4.52 -10.62 24.63
CA LEU A 241 5.49 -10.54 23.53
C LEU A 241 5.58 -9.10 23.00
N PRO A 242 6.68 -8.39 23.26
CA PRO A 242 6.91 -7.08 22.64
C PRO A 242 6.85 -7.18 21.12
N LEU A 243 5.90 -6.49 20.52
CA LEU A 243 5.62 -6.56 19.08
C LEU A 243 6.29 -5.41 18.34
N VAL A 244 7.10 -5.71 17.33
CA VAL A 244 7.58 -4.74 16.34
C VAL A 244 6.97 -5.01 14.97
N GLY A 245 6.47 -3.95 14.33
CA GLY A 245 5.80 -4.03 13.04
C GLY A 245 6.37 -3.09 11.97
N PRO A 246 5.93 -3.28 10.72
CA PRO A 246 6.43 -2.50 9.58
C PRO A 246 5.81 -1.10 9.44
N PHE A 247 4.64 -0.85 10.06
CA PHE A 247 3.86 0.35 9.86
C PHE A 247 3.40 0.94 11.18
N ARG A 248 3.30 2.27 11.26
CA ARG A 248 2.85 3.01 12.44
C ARG A 248 1.55 2.48 13.05
N GLU A 249 0.63 2.03 12.20
CA GLU A 249 -0.66 1.51 12.60
C GLU A 249 -0.56 0.24 13.46
N VAL A 250 0.57 -0.47 13.41
CA VAL A 250 0.83 -1.60 14.31
C VAL A 250 1.11 -1.09 15.74
N ALA A 251 1.90 -0.03 15.88
CA ALA A 251 2.16 0.58 17.19
C ALA A 251 0.89 1.25 17.74
N GLU A 252 0.12 1.95 16.89
CA GLU A 252 -1.17 2.57 17.24
C GLU A 252 -2.21 1.52 17.69
N ALA A 253 -2.14 0.31 17.14
CA ALA A 253 -3.02 -0.80 17.52
C ALA A 253 -2.62 -1.50 18.83
N GLY A 254 -1.51 -1.13 19.47
CA GLY A 254 -1.03 -1.71 20.71
C GLY A 254 0.30 -2.48 20.60
N GLY A 255 0.94 -2.51 19.42
CA GLY A 255 2.32 -2.97 19.30
C GLY A 255 3.29 -2.10 20.10
N LEU A 256 4.45 -2.63 20.48
CA LEU A 256 5.46 -1.87 21.21
C LEU A 256 6.09 -0.78 20.37
N MET A 257 6.39 -1.10 19.11
CA MET A 257 6.98 -0.15 18.17
C MET A 257 6.69 -0.52 16.72
N ALA A 258 6.87 0.46 15.86
CA ALA A 258 6.87 0.28 14.42
C ALA A 258 8.04 1.06 13.80
N TYR A 259 8.63 0.48 12.75
CA TYR A 259 9.62 1.18 11.92
C TYR A 259 9.38 0.88 10.46
N GLY A 260 9.09 1.90 9.67
CA GLY A 260 8.83 1.76 8.24
C GLY A 260 8.24 3.00 7.60
N PRO A 261 7.83 2.92 6.34
CA PRO A 261 7.26 4.05 5.62
C PRO A 261 5.84 4.38 6.07
N ASN A 262 5.46 5.63 5.91
CA ASN A 262 4.08 6.07 6.10
C ASN A 262 3.24 5.71 4.87
N ILE A 263 2.41 4.67 5.00
CA ILE A 263 1.57 4.18 3.89
C ILE A 263 0.54 5.22 3.46
N VAL A 264 -0.05 5.96 4.39
CA VAL A 264 -1.04 6.99 4.08
C VAL A 264 -0.41 8.11 3.24
N GLU A 265 0.83 8.48 3.55
CA GLU A 265 1.59 9.44 2.76
C GLU A 265 1.88 8.92 1.34
N LEU A 266 2.28 7.65 1.19
CA LEU A 266 2.50 7.03 -0.11
C LEU A 266 1.23 7.08 -0.97
N TRP A 267 0.08 6.70 -0.41
CA TRP A 267 -1.21 6.74 -1.09
C TRP A 267 -1.67 8.17 -1.43
N GLY A 268 -1.30 9.16 -0.63
CA GLY A 268 -1.71 10.55 -0.81
C GLY A 268 -0.77 11.39 -1.68
N GLN A 269 0.49 10.98 -1.82
CA GLN A 269 1.51 11.79 -2.50
C GLN A 269 2.13 11.08 -3.71
N ARG A 270 2.50 9.79 -3.59
CA ARG A 270 3.22 9.07 -4.66
C ARG A 270 2.28 8.42 -5.66
N VAL A 271 1.32 7.63 -5.19
CA VAL A 271 0.36 6.94 -6.06
C VAL A 271 -0.40 7.89 -6.98
N PRO A 272 -0.90 9.07 -6.51
CA PRO A 272 -1.56 10.05 -7.38
C PRO A 272 -0.69 10.53 -8.54
N VAL A 273 0.61 10.70 -8.34
CA VAL A 273 1.54 11.13 -9.40
C VAL A 273 1.65 10.10 -10.52
N TYR A 274 1.70 8.80 -10.18
CA TYR A 274 1.67 7.74 -11.18
C TYR A 274 0.37 7.74 -11.98
N VAL A 275 -0.77 7.85 -11.28
CA VAL A 275 -2.09 7.94 -11.92
C VAL A 275 -2.14 9.12 -12.87
N ASP A 276 -1.75 10.31 -12.43
CA ASP A 276 -1.75 11.54 -13.23
C ASP A 276 -0.93 11.38 -14.51
N ARG A 277 0.32 10.90 -14.39
CA ARG A 277 1.20 10.69 -15.52
C ARG A 277 0.62 9.69 -16.53
N ILE A 278 0.04 8.59 -16.05
CA ILE A 278 -0.54 7.55 -16.91
C ILE A 278 -1.79 8.09 -17.61
N LEU A 279 -2.69 8.76 -16.91
CA LEU A 279 -3.89 9.36 -17.51
C LEU A 279 -3.56 10.46 -18.54
N LYS A 280 -2.40 11.10 -18.39
CA LYS A 280 -1.82 12.05 -19.36
C LYS A 280 -1.02 11.37 -20.49
N GLY A 281 -0.99 10.04 -20.57
CA GLY A 281 -0.42 9.29 -21.68
C GLY A 281 1.00 8.73 -21.44
N ALA A 282 1.57 8.84 -20.24
CA ALA A 282 2.84 8.19 -19.95
C ALA A 282 2.69 6.66 -19.93
N LYS A 283 3.67 5.95 -20.48
CA LYS A 283 3.69 4.50 -20.49
C LYS A 283 4.19 3.97 -19.12
N PRO A 284 3.51 3.03 -18.48
CA PRO A 284 3.94 2.48 -17.19
C PRO A 284 5.37 1.94 -17.21
N GLY A 285 5.74 1.27 -18.31
CA GLY A 285 7.07 0.68 -18.47
C GLY A 285 8.23 1.69 -18.49
N ASP A 286 7.95 2.97 -18.72
CA ASP A 286 8.93 4.06 -18.73
C ASP A 286 8.95 4.83 -17.39
N LEU A 287 8.01 4.52 -16.48
CA LEU A 287 7.95 5.13 -15.16
C LEU A 287 8.69 4.26 -14.14
N PRO A 288 9.78 4.76 -13.53
CA PRO A 288 10.54 4.01 -12.53
C PRO A 288 9.63 3.57 -11.36
N ILE A 289 9.93 2.40 -10.81
CA ILE A 289 9.36 1.96 -9.53
C ILE A 289 10.15 2.63 -8.43
N GLU A 290 9.47 3.33 -7.54
CA GLU A 290 10.08 4.07 -6.45
C GLU A 290 10.07 3.25 -5.15
N GLU A 291 11.14 3.43 -4.37
CA GLU A 291 11.22 3.01 -2.97
C GLU A 291 10.96 4.21 -2.06
N PRO A 292 10.33 4.02 -0.89
CA PRO A 292 10.22 5.08 0.09
C PRO A 292 11.61 5.53 0.55
N THR A 293 11.80 6.84 0.63
CA THR A 293 13.06 7.44 1.12
C THR A 293 12.94 7.91 2.56
N LYS A 294 11.75 7.91 3.11
CA LYS A 294 11.46 8.37 4.46
C LYS A 294 10.81 7.25 5.26
N TYR A 295 11.39 6.95 6.41
CA TYR A 295 10.92 5.96 7.36
C TYR A 295 10.68 6.62 8.70
N GLU A 296 9.66 6.18 9.42
CA GLU A 296 9.30 6.70 10.73
C GLU A 296 9.44 5.61 11.81
N LEU A 297 9.93 6.04 12.98
CA LEU A 297 9.97 5.25 14.20
C LEU A 297 8.83 5.70 15.12
N VAL A 298 7.89 4.80 15.38
CA VAL A 298 6.78 5.03 16.31
C VAL A 298 6.93 4.13 17.51
N LEU A 299 6.86 4.70 18.72
CA LEU A 299 7.00 3.99 19.99
C LEU A 299 5.68 4.10 20.79
N ASN A 300 5.29 3.01 21.44
CA ASN A 300 4.09 2.97 22.29
C ASN A 300 4.47 2.77 23.75
N LEU A 301 4.44 3.84 24.54
CA LEU A 301 4.78 3.81 25.97
C LEU A 301 3.71 3.12 26.81
N LYS A 302 2.43 3.16 26.39
CA LYS A 302 1.37 2.39 27.07
C LYS A 302 1.69 0.90 27.04
N THR A 303 2.07 0.40 25.87
CA THR A 303 2.45 -1.00 25.68
C THR A 303 3.76 -1.32 26.41
N ALA A 304 4.76 -0.43 26.35
CA ALA A 304 5.99 -0.60 27.10
C ALA A 304 5.70 -0.76 28.62
N LYS A 305 4.90 0.14 29.18
CA LYS A 305 4.48 0.09 30.59
C LYS A 305 3.71 -1.21 30.93
N ALA A 306 2.78 -1.62 30.07
CA ALA A 306 2.00 -2.85 30.26
C ALA A 306 2.89 -4.12 30.27
N LEU A 307 3.97 -4.10 29.51
CA LEU A 307 4.95 -5.19 29.43
C LEU A 307 6.06 -5.08 30.48
N GLY A 308 6.12 -3.99 31.27
CA GLY A 308 7.17 -3.74 32.26
C GLY A 308 8.52 -3.37 31.62
N LEU A 309 8.50 -2.79 30.43
CA LEU A 309 9.70 -2.42 29.66
C LEU A 309 10.01 -0.92 29.80
N THR A 310 11.29 -0.61 29.84
CA THR A 310 11.80 0.76 29.78
C THR A 310 12.37 1.02 28.40
N ILE A 311 11.86 2.03 27.72
CA ILE A 311 12.38 2.46 26.42
C ILE A 311 13.64 3.32 26.66
N PRO A 312 14.80 2.99 26.06
CA PRO A 312 16.00 3.80 26.15
C PRO A 312 15.79 5.23 25.69
N HIS A 313 16.35 6.20 26.41
CA HIS A 313 16.22 7.62 26.09
C HIS A 313 16.72 7.94 24.65
N SER A 314 17.77 7.26 24.21
CA SER A 314 18.29 7.37 22.84
C SER A 314 17.29 6.95 21.75
N LEU A 315 16.35 6.03 22.05
CA LEU A 315 15.25 5.71 21.14
C LEU A 315 14.14 6.75 21.17
N LEU A 316 13.81 7.25 22.38
CA LEU A 316 12.80 8.31 22.51
C LEU A 316 13.19 9.57 21.73
N GLN A 317 14.49 9.94 21.76
CA GLN A 317 14.99 11.10 21.00
C GLN A 317 14.95 10.90 19.47
N ARG A 318 14.90 9.65 19.01
CA ARG A 318 14.87 9.30 17.56
C ARG A 318 13.47 8.99 17.06
N ALA A 319 12.50 8.90 17.96
CA ALA A 319 11.12 8.59 17.58
C ALA A 319 10.49 9.79 16.86
N ASP A 320 9.85 9.50 15.73
CA ASP A 320 9.03 10.48 15.01
C ASP A 320 7.68 10.67 15.71
N GLN A 321 7.22 9.64 16.43
CA GLN A 321 6.01 9.69 17.25
C GLN A 321 6.15 8.82 18.50
N VAL A 322 5.64 9.32 19.62
CA VAL A 322 5.50 8.60 20.88
C VAL A 322 4.02 8.57 21.27
N ILE A 323 3.48 7.38 21.52
CA ILE A 323 2.09 7.15 21.96
C ILE A 323 2.12 7.00 23.48
N GLU A 324 1.48 7.93 24.19
CA GLU A 324 1.39 8.01 25.65
C GLU A 324 0.02 7.54 26.16
#